data_14bc71688ebcb1b325bf86cb028e8a8e
#
_entry.id   14bc71688ebcb1b325bf86cb028e8a8e
#
_cell.length_a   1.000
_cell.length_b   1.000
_cell.length_c   1.000
_cell.angle_alpha   90.00
_cell.angle_beta   90.00
_cell.angle_gamma   90.00
#
_symmetry.space_group_name_H-M   'P 1'
#
loop_
_entity.id
_entity.type
_entity.pdbx_description
1 polymer ?
#
loop_
_entity_poly.entity_id
_entity_poly.type
_entity_poly.pdbx_seq_one_letter_code
_entity_poly.pdbx_strand_id
1 'polypeptide(L)'
;DKKLKRAGLDYHEYANMQIWENIEECLADLASQGIGADAVYPLTTKGSETPHTSDLNRPVALLMGPETRGLPENVRMMFPKEHWIRLPMAENSRSLNLSNATAVIVYEAWRQQGFKTL
;
A
#
# COMPACT_ATOMS: atom_id res chain seq x y z
N ASP A 1 -10.87 -3.46 -17.66
CA ASP A 1 -9.73 -4.36 -17.67
C ASP A 1 -10.19 -5.80 -17.51
N LYS A 2 -9.72 -6.66 -18.42
CA LYS A 2 -10.12 -8.05 -18.45
C LYS A 2 -9.71 -8.82 -17.19
N LYS A 3 -8.56 -8.52 -16.63
CA LYS A 3 -8.11 -9.18 -15.41
C LYS A 3 -8.97 -8.79 -14.22
N LEU A 4 -9.33 -7.55 -14.13
CA LEU A 4 -10.19 -7.07 -13.07
C LEU A 4 -11.57 -7.71 -13.17
N LYS A 5 -12.12 -7.77 -14.37
CA LYS A 5 -13.40 -8.43 -14.59
C LYS A 5 -13.33 -9.92 -14.31
N ARG A 6 -12.22 -10.57 -14.68
CA ARG A 6 -12.04 -12.00 -14.48
C ARG A 6 -11.91 -12.37 -13.01
N ALA A 7 -11.38 -11.48 -12.21
CA ALA A 7 -11.33 -11.69 -10.77
C ALA A 7 -12.73 -11.72 -10.17
N GLY A 8 -13.75 -11.58 -11.00
CA GLY A 8 -15.11 -11.75 -10.58
C GLY A 8 -15.61 -10.64 -9.71
N LEU A 9 -15.01 -9.53 -9.88
CA LEU A 9 -15.24 -8.53 -8.90
C LEU A 9 -16.27 -7.56 -9.35
N ASP A 10 -17.46 -7.83 -8.89
CA ASP A 10 -18.49 -6.81 -8.88
C ASP A 10 -18.06 -5.66 -7.98
N TYR A 11 -16.88 -5.79 -7.37
CA TYR A 11 -16.32 -4.79 -6.47
C TYR A 11 -15.87 -3.52 -7.18
N HIS A 12 -15.66 -3.56 -8.48
CA HIS A 12 -15.29 -2.33 -9.17
C HIS A 12 -16.41 -1.30 -9.14
N GLU A 13 -17.64 -1.72 -8.80
CA GLU A 13 -18.73 -0.80 -8.54
C GLU A 13 -18.46 0.07 -7.32
N TYR A 14 -17.71 -0.47 -6.37
CA TYR A 14 -17.39 0.19 -5.11
C TYR A 14 -15.97 0.73 -5.07
N ALA A 15 -15.16 0.34 -6.04
CA ALA A 15 -13.78 0.77 -6.10
C ALA A 15 -13.66 2.00 -6.99
N ASN A 16 -13.09 3.05 -6.43
CA ASN A 16 -12.78 4.25 -7.20
C ASN A 16 -11.36 4.11 -7.73
N MET A 17 -11.23 3.46 -8.89
CA MET A 17 -9.92 3.20 -9.48
C MET A 17 -9.57 4.25 -10.52
N GLN A 18 -8.38 4.80 -10.40
CA GLN A 18 -7.84 5.77 -11.35
C GLN A 18 -6.52 5.28 -11.88
N ILE A 19 -6.21 5.65 -13.11
CA ILE A 19 -4.97 5.24 -13.77
C ILE A 19 -4.14 6.49 -14.04
N TRP A 20 -2.86 6.43 -13.66
CA TRP A 20 -1.92 7.54 -13.83
C TRP A 20 -0.78 7.10 -14.73
N GLU A 21 -0.25 8.02 -15.52
CA GLU A 21 0.87 7.71 -16.40
C GLU A 21 2.18 7.54 -15.65
N ASN A 22 2.31 8.21 -14.51
CA ASN A 22 3.53 8.11 -13.70
C ASN A 22 3.18 8.34 -12.24
N ILE A 23 4.14 8.01 -11.38
CA ILE A 23 3.92 8.11 -9.94
C ILE A 23 3.80 9.56 -9.49
N GLU A 24 4.49 10.47 -10.15
CA GLU A 24 4.46 11.86 -9.76
C GLU A 24 3.06 12.45 -9.87
N GLU A 25 2.33 12.09 -10.91
CA GLU A 25 0.95 12.53 -11.07
C GLU A 25 0.06 11.98 -9.95
N CYS A 26 0.24 10.71 -9.63
CA CYS A 26 -0.53 10.08 -8.56
C CYS A 26 -0.24 10.76 -7.22
N LEU A 27 1.02 11.00 -6.92
CA LEU A 27 1.40 11.64 -5.67
C LEU A 27 0.86 13.07 -5.56
N ALA A 28 0.83 13.79 -6.68
CA ALA A 28 0.28 15.13 -6.70
C ALA A 28 -1.23 15.11 -6.39
N ASP A 29 -1.93 14.14 -6.95
CA ASP A 29 -3.36 13.99 -6.66
C ASP A 29 -3.60 13.64 -5.19
N LEU A 30 -2.81 12.72 -4.64
CA LEU A 30 -2.93 12.37 -3.23
C LEU A 30 -2.67 13.59 -2.34
N ALA A 31 -1.67 14.38 -2.68
CA ALA A 31 -1.37 15.59 -1.92
C ALA A 31 -2.54 16.57 -1.96
N SER A 32 -3.22 16.67 -3.09
CA SER A 32 -4.40 17.54 -3.20
C SER A 32 -5.54 17.06 -2.33
N GLN A 33 -5.54 15.77 -1.96
CA GLN A 33 -6.54 15.19 -1.09
C GLN A 33 -6.10 15.17 0.38
N GLY A 34 -4.97 15.78 0.69
CA GLY A 34 -4.47 15.84 2.05
C GLY A 34 -3.54 14.70 2.43
N ILE A 35 -3.15 13.86 1.47
CA ILE A 35 -2.22 12.75 1.72
C ILE A 35 -0.89 13.11 1.10
N GLY A 36 -0.02 13.73 1.90
CA GLY A 36 1.31 14.11 1.44
C GLY A 36 2.29 12.95 1.45
N ALA A 37 3.50 13.21 1.00
CA ALA A 37 4.54 12.18 0.93
C ALA A 37 4.85 11.57 2.29
N ASP A 38 4.64 12.30 3.37
CA ASP A 38 4.83 11.81 4.74
C ASP A 38 3.78 10.78 5.15
N ALA A 39 2.73 10.60 4.37
CA ALA A 39 1.68 9.63 4.64
C ALA A 39 1.66 8.51 3.59
N VAL A 40 2.72 8.36 2.80
CA VAL A 40 2.86 7.29 1.82
C VAL A 40 3.84 6.26 2.38
N TYR A 41 3.42 5.00 2.37
CA TYR A 41 4.17 3.89 2.94
C TYR A 41 4.44 2.83 1.88
N PRO A 42 5.68 2.76 1.37
CA PRO A 42 6.06 1.68 0.44
C PRO A 42 6.08 0.33 1.12
N LEU A 43 5.47 -0.67 0.48
CA LEU A 43 5.57 -2.05 0.93
C LEU A 43 6.74 -2.70 0.21
N THR A 44 7.75 -3.14 0.96
CA THR A 44 8.98 -3.65 0.36
C THR A 44 9.67 -4.63 1.30
N THR A 45 10.27 -5.66 0.72
CA THR A 45 11.08 -6.62 1.50
C THR A 45 12.34 -5.96 2.07
N LYS A 46 12.67 -4.76 1.62
CA LYS A 46 13.80 -3.97 2.12
C LYS A 46 13.43 -3.14 3.34
N GLY A 47 12.17 -3.19 3.77
CA GLY A 47 11.69 -2.40 4.89
C GLY A 47 12.20 -2.88 6.23
N SER A 48 12.35 -1.96 7.15
CA SER A 48 12.72 -2.24 8.53
C SER A 48 11.54 -2.06 9.49
N GLU A 49 10.48 -1.43 9.02
CA GLU A 49 9.29 -1.23 9.84
C GLU A 49 8.23 -2.27 9.51
N THR A 50 7.30 -2.46 10.42
CA THR A 50 6.16 -3.37 10.22
C THR A 50 4.87 -2.55 10.26
N PRO A 51 3.74 -3.10 9.82
CA PRO A 51 2.50 -2.35 9.89
C PRO A 51 2.17 -1.90 11.31
N HIS A 52 2.44 -2.74 12.31
CA HIS A 52 2.09 -2.41 13.69
C HIS A 52 3.04 -1.40 14.34
N THR A 53 4.22 -1.17 13.78
CA THR A 53 5.14 -0.15 14.28
C THR A 53 5.06 1.15 13.49
N SER A 54 4.22 1.18 12.46
CA SER A 54 4.05 2.36 11.60
C SER A 54 2.83 3.16 12.05
N ASP A 55 2.89 4.48 11.90
CA ASP A 55 1.75 5.34 12.26
C ASP A 55 0.74 5.38 11.13
N LEU A 56 -0.22 4.49 11.20
CA LEU A 56 -1.29 4.38 10.21
C LEU A 56 -2.61 4.93 10.77
N ASN A 57 -2.56 5.65 11.87
CA ASN A 57 -3.74 6.22 12.51
C ASN A 57 -4.13 7.57 11.89
N ARG A 58 -4.19 7.60 10.58
CA ARG A 58 -4.53 8.80 9.79
C ARG A 58 -4.73 8.35 8.35
N PRO A 59 -5.27 9.20 7.47
CA PRO A 59 -5.34 8.84 6.07
C PRO A 59 -3.93 8.60 5.50
N VAL A 60 -3.70 7.42 4.96
CA VAL A 60 -2.41 7.03 4.40
C VAL A 60 -2.60 6.41 3.04
N ALA A 61 -1.52 6.35 2.27
CA ALA A 61 -1.46 5.63 1.01
C ALA A 61 -0.44 4.51 1.13
N LEU A 62 -0.79 3.33 0.66
CA LEU A 62 0.12 2.19 0.60
C LEU A 62 0.60 2.08 -0.83
N LEU A 63 1.90 1.99 -1.01
CA LEU A 63 2.51 1.92 -2.33
C LEU A 63 3.12 0.54 -2.54
N MET A 64 2.69 -0.12 -3.61
CA MET A 64 3.11 -1.49 -3.89
C MET A 64 3.57 -1.61 -5.32
N GLY A 65 4.57 -2.44 -5.53
CA GLY A 65 5.06 -2.74 -6.86
C GLY A 65 4.53 -4.06 -7.38
N PRO A 66 4.97 -4.46 -8.57
CA PRO A 66 4.61 -5.77 -9.12
C PRO A 66 5.06 -6.90 -8.20
N GLU A 67 4.27 -7.97 -8.15
CA GLU A 67 4.58 -9.12 -7.30
C GLU A 67 5.93 -9.74 -7.60
N THR A 68 6.33 -9.70 -8.85
CA THR A 68 7.57 -10.37 -9.29
C THR A 68 8.83 -9.60 -8.95
N ARG A 69 8.76 -8.28 -8.87
CA ARG A 69 9.96 -7.44 -8.71
C ARG A 69 9.88 -6.49 -7.53
N GLY A 70 8.69 -6.26 -7.01
CA GLY A 70 8.50 -5.24 -5.99
C GLY A 70 8.71 -3.84 -6.55
N LEU A 71 8.84 -2.89 -5.65
CA LEU A 71 9.04 -1.49 -6.04
C LEU A 71 10.46 -1.26 -6.53
N PRO A 72 10.63 -0.51 -7.65
CA PRO A 72 11.97 -0.10 -8.07
C PRO A 72 12.67 0.72 -7.01
N GLU A 73 13.99 0.65 -6.96
CA GLU A 73 14.77 1.38 -5.98
C GLU A 73 14.54 2.88 -6.06
N ASN A 74 14.49 3.44 -7.27
CA ASN A 74 14.29 4.87 -7.43
C ASN A 74 12.95 5.34 -6.84
N VAL A 75 11.94 4.47 -6.87
CA VAL A 75 10.64 4.79 -6.28
C VAL A 75 10.73 4.70 -4.75
N ARG A 76 11.33 3.62 -4.22
CA ARG A 76 11.49 3.48 -2.78
C ARG A 76 12.22 4.67 -2.18
N MET A 77 13.25 5.14 -2.87
CA MET A 77 14.08 6.23 -2.36
C MET A 77 13.39 7.59 -2.38
N MET A 78 12.20 7.67 -2.95
CA MET A 78 11.39 8.88 -2.86
C MET A 78 10.80 9.08 -1.46
N PHE A 79 10.85 8.05 -0.62
CA PHE A 79 10.22 8.08 0.70
C PHE A 79 11.23 7.69 1.78
N PRO A 80 11.08 8.22 3.01
CA PRO A 80 12.03 7.90 4.07
C PRO A 80 11.97 6.40 4.43
N LYS A 81 13.11 5.85 4.79
CA LYS A 81 13.20 4.42 5.13
C LYS A 81 12.31 4.06 6.30
N GLU A 82 12.02 4.99 7.17
CA GLU A 82 11.13 4.79 8.31
C GLU A 82 9.69 4.50 7.88
N HIS A 83 9.35 4.77 6.61
CA HIS A 83 8.05 4.47 6.05
C HIS A 83 8.01 3.16 5.26
N TRP A 84 9.16 2.51 5.10
CA TRP A 84 9.21 1.26 4.34
C TRP A 84 8.71 0.12 5.21
N ILE A 85 7.57 -0.45 4.84
CA ILE A 85 6.92 -1.50 5.60
C ILE A 85 7.25 -2.87 5.02
N ARG A 86 7.60 -3.80 5.90
CA ARG A 86 7.75 -5.20 5.56
C ARG A 86 6.81 -6.01 6.44
N LEU A 87 6.11 -6.96 5.83
CA LEU A 87 5.27 -7.86 6.62
C LEU A 87 6.16 -8.93 7.25
N PRO A 88 6.09 -9.11 8.58
CA PRO A 88 6.82 -10.19 9.22
C PRO A 88 6.29 -11.53 8.72
N MET A 89 7.19 -12.46 8.42
CA MET A 89 6.85 -13.78 7.96
C MET A 89 7.60 -14.80 8.81
N ALA A 90 6.96 -15.94 9.05
CA ALA A 90 7.64 -17.02 9.74
C ALA A 90 8.79 -17.55 8.86
N GLU A 91 9.82 -18.03 9.51
CA GLU A 91 10.96 -18.60 8.81
C GLU A 91 10.50 -19.72 7.88
N ASN A 92 11.04 -19.74 6.68
CA ASN A 92 10.68 -20.71 5.63
C ASN A 92 9.26 -20.59 5.10
N SER A 93 8.54 -19.54 5.46
CA SER A 93 7.22 -19.29 4.92
C SER A 93 7.31 -18.64 3.55
N ARG A 94 6.30 -18.90 2.72
CA ARG A 94 6.17 -18.20 1.45
C ARG A 94 5.73 -16.78 1.70
N SER A 95 6.12 -15.86 0.82
CA SER A 95 5.60 -14.52 0.86
C SER A 95 4.11 -14.53 0.59
N LEU A 96 3.38 -13.66 1.25
CA LEU A 96 1.97 -13.47 0.95
C LEU A 96 1.84 -12.84 -0.44
N ASN A 97 0.78 -13.20 -1.15
CA ASN A 97 0.51 -12.52 -2.41
C ASN A 97 0.10 -11.07 -2.13
N LEU A 98 0.13 -10.26 -3.18
CA LEU A 98 -0.07 -8.83 -3.05
C LEU A 98 -1.45 -8.48 -2.46
N SER A 99 -2.50 -9.18 -2.87
CA SER A 99 -3.83 -8.93 -2.33
C SER A 99 -3.91 -9.20 -0.84
N ASN A 100 -3.34 -10.32 -0.41
CA ASN A 100 -3.35 -10.69 1.00
C ASN A 100 -2.52 -9.72 1.82
N ALA A 101 -1.36 -9.33 1.31
CA ALA A 101 -0.51 -8.35 1.98
C ALA A 101 -1.24 -7.02 2.15
N THR A 102 -1.92 -6.59 1.10
CA THR A 102 -2.69 -5.35 1.15
C THR A 102 -3.79 -5.43 2.21
N ALA A 103 -4.52 -6.54 2.22
CA ALA A 103 -5.61 -6.72 3.18
C ALA A 103 -5.11 -6.67 4.62
N VAL A 104 -3.97 -7.29 4.90
CA VAL A 104 -3.38 -7.29 6.23
C VAL A 104 -3.04 -5.88 6.67
N ILE A 105 -2.40 -5.10 5.81
CA ILE A 105 -1.98 -3.75 6.16
C ILE A 105 -3.19 -2.83 6.30
N VAL A 106 -4.17 -2.95 5.41
CA VAL A 106 -5.38 -2.13 5.48
C VAL A 106 -6.14 -2.42 6.78
N TYR A 107 -6.24 -3.69 7.15
CA TYR A 107 -6.92 -4.04 8.40
C TYR A 107 -6.19 -3.48 9.61
N GLU A 108 -4.87 -3.53 9.61
CA GLU A 108 -4.08 -2.95 10.70
C GLU A 108 -4.25 -1.43 10.76
N ALA A 109 -4.26 -0.76 9.62
CA ALA A 109 -4.51 0.68 9.58
C ALA A 109 -5.88 1.00 10.16
N TRP A 110 -6.88 0.22 9.78
CA TRP A 110 -8.24 0.42 10.29
C TRP A 110 -8.30 0.19 11.80
N ARG A 111 -7.60 -0.83 12.29
CA ARG A 111 -7.51 -1.07 13.73
C ARG A 111 -6.91 0.14 14.45
N GLN A 112 -5.82 0.70 13.92
CA GLN A 112 -5.20 1.87 14.54
C GLN A 112 -6.14 3.06 14.57
N GLN A 113 -7.01 3.17 13.59
CA GLN A 113 -8.00 4.23 13.51
C GLN A 113 -9.27 3.93 14.32
N GLY A 114 -9.25 2.88 15.14
CA GLY A 114 -10.36 2.53 16.00
C GLY A 114 -11.52 1.89 15.26
N PHE A 115 -11.29 1.29 14.10
CA PHE A 115 -12.31 0.67 13.26
C PHE A 115 -13.43 1.64 12.89
N LYS A 116 -13.08 2.91 12.72
CA LYS A 116 -14.09 3.90 12.33
C LYS A 116 -14.64 3.62 10.95
N THR A 117 -15.94 3.81 10.81
CA THR A 117 -16.59 3.71 9.51
C THR A 117 -16.20 4.90 8.65
N LEU A 118 -15.92 4.62 7.39
CA LEU A 118 -15.62 5.69 6.43
C LEU A 118 -16.88 6.40 5.97
#